data_a32056196285ef7eae6d208d646cfe71
#
_entry.id   a32056196285ef7eae6d208d646cfe71
#
_cell.length_a   1.000
_cell.length_b   1.000
_cell.length_c   1.000
_cell.angle_alpha   90.00
_cell.angle_beta   90.00
_cell.angle_gamma   90.00
#
_symmetry.space_group_name_H-M   'P 1'
#
loop_
_entity.id
_entity.type
_entity.pdbx_description
1 polymer ?
#
loop_
_entity_poly.entity_id
_entity_poly.type
_entity_poly.pdbx_seq_one_letter_code
_entity_poly.pdbx_strand_id
1 'polypeptide(L)'
;MPITVTASSSGPKKEPVPAGTHQAVCYGVVAIGTQPSTQFTPRPKVLLVFELPNERMNIQGKDVARSLTKRYTLSLNEKSSLFKDLQSWRGRPFTPAELAGFDVSKLIGANCFLSVIHQERAGSMYANISGISGLPKGMRPVTSENPPMYFNLIEEIDRAKKMGLRDINWEKQDLETWIQKLCCESEEYKTFVMGSPNAEPPDAPAEEDLQPAEEVPF
;
A
#
# COMPACT_ATOMS: atom_id res chain seq x y z
N MET A 1 -15.40 19.93 -40.91
CA MET A 1 -15.09 18.56 -40.49
C MET A 1 -15.75 18.34 -39.14
N PRO A 2 -16.53 17.29 -38.92
CA PRO A 2 -17.10 17.04 -37.60
C PRO A 2 -16.02 16.56 -36.64
N ILE A 3 -15.98 17.13 -35.43
CA ILE A 3 -15.16 16.68 -34.32
C ILE A 3 -15.87 15.47 -33.71
N THR A 4 -15.37 14.28 -33.99
CA THR A 4 -15.89 13.04 -33.42
C THR A 4 -15.08 12.70 -32.16
N VAL A 5 -15.75 12.64 -31.00
CA VAL A 5 -15.18 12.10 -29.76
C VAL A 5 -15.50 10.61 -29.74
N THR A 6 -14.48 9.77 -29.83
CA THR A 6 -14.60 8.34 -29.59
C THR A 6 -14.34 8.08 -28.11
N ALA A 7 -15.25 7.31 -27.48
CA ALA A 7 -14.99 6.80 -26.14
C ALA A 7 -13.74 5.90 -26.19
N SER A 8 -12.70 6.25 -25.45
CA SER A 8 -11.55 5.38 -25.27
C SER A 8 -12.03 4.13 -24.54
N SER A 9 -11.87 2.96 -25.16
CA SER A 9 -12.10 1.68 -24.49
C SER A 9 -11.10 1.57 -23.33
N SER A 10 -11.59 1.51 -22.11
CA SER A 10 -10.80 1.07 -20.96
C SER A 10 -10.11 -0.24 -21.33
N GLY A 11 -8.79 -0.33 -21.13
CA GLY A 11 -8.02 -1.55 -21.34
C GLY A 11 -8.65 -2.76 -20.61
N PRO A 12 -8.20 -3.99 -20.87
CA PRO A 12 -8.81 -5.19 -20.29
C PRO A 12 -8.87 -5.04 -18.76
N LYS A 13 -10.11 -5.04 -18.23
CA LYS A 13 -10.36 -4.97 -16.77
C LYS A 13 -9.60 -6.12 -16.11
N LYS A 14 -8.64 -5.80 -15.26
CA LYS A 14 -7.88 -6.78 -14.48
C LYS A 14 -8.86 -7.52 -13.58
N GLU A 15 -8.93 -8.84 -13.71
CA GLU A 15 -9.82 -9.66 -12.89
C GLU A 15 -9.37 -9.59 -11.42
N PRO A 16 -10.25 -9.26 -10.45
CA PRO A 16 -9.85 -9.16 -9.05
C PRO A 16 -9.42 -10.54 -8.50
N VAL A 17 -8.64 -10.55 -7.42
CA VAL A 17 -8.37 -11.78 -6.66
C VAL A 17 -9.69 -12.40 -6.24
N PRO A 18 -9.92 -13.72 -6.40
CA PRO A 18 -11.16 -14.37 -6.01
C PRO A 18 -11.53 -14.09 -4.55
N ALA A 19 -12.82 -14.00 -4.26
CA ALA A 19 -13.27 -13.93 -2.86
C ALA A 19 -13.02 -15.26 -2.17
N GLY A 20 -12.61 -15.23 -0.90
CA GLY A 20 -12.29 -16.43 -0.14
C GLY A 20 -11.11 -16.26 0.80
N THR A 21 -10.55 -17.38 1.24
CA THR A 21 -9.38 -17.41 2.13
C THR A 21 -8.16 -17.86 1.36
N HIS A 22 -7.13 -17.03 1.35
CA HIS A 22 -5.90 -17.25 0.58
C HIS A 22 -4.69 -17.24 1.48
N GLN A 23 -3.78 -18.19 1.27
CA GLN A 23 -2.46 -18.14 1.90
C GLN A 23 -1.64 -17.03 1.25
N ALA A 24 -1.00 -16.22 2.09
CA ALA A 24 -0.23 -15.07 1.65
C ALA A 24 1.04 -14.89 2.48
N VAL A 25 1.95 -14.11 1.94
CA VAL A 25 3.15 -13.64 2.62
C VAL A 25 3.22 -12.12 2.53
N CYS A 26 3.44 -11.46 3.66
CA CYS A 26 3.68 -10.02 3.67
C CYS A 26 5.09 -9.76 3.14
N TYR A 27 5.22 -9.18 1.96
CA TYR A 27 6.54 -8.86 1.41
C TYR A 27 6.86 -7.36 1.45
N GLY A 28 5.87 -6.52 1.75
CA GLY A 28 6.07 -5.08 1.76
C GLY A 28 5.46 -4.37 2.97
N VAL A 29 6.22 -3.41 3.51
CA VAL A 29 5.79 -2.46 4.54
C VAL A 29 6.20 -1.07 4.09
N VAL A 30 5.20 -0.20 3.87
CA VAL A 30 5.40 1.14 3.33
C VAL A 30 4.72 2.16 4.23
N ALA A 31 5.50 2.96 4.97
CA ALA A 31 4.99 4.07 5.75
C ALA A 31 4.85 5.32 4.86
N ILE A 32 3.62 5.73 4.61
CA ILE A 32 3.27 6.80 3.64
C ILE A 32 3.04 8.18 4.31
N GLY A 33 3.45 8.35 5.54
CA GLY A 33 3.28 9.60 6.30
C GLY A 33 1.84 9.85 6.77
N THR A 34 1.61 11.05 7.27
CA THR A 34 0.30 11.52 7.76
C THR A 34 -0.59 11.89 6.60
N GLN A 35 -1.66 11.13 6.42
CA GLN A 35 -2.58 11.30 5.31
C GLN A 35 -3.73 12.24 5.67
N PRO A 36 -4.10 13.17 4.77
CA PRO A 36 -5.25 14.03 4.96
C PRO A 36 -6.54 13.21 5.05
N SER A 37 -7.51 13.72 5.76
CA SER A 37 -8.84 13.13 5.87
C SER A 37 -9.88 14.24 5.93
N THR A 38 -10.98 14.06 5.22
CA THR A 38 -12.11 15.00 5.24
C THR A 38 -13.04 14.78 6.44
N GLN A 39 -12.99 13.58 7.05
CA GLN A 39 -13.92 13.19 8.12
C GLN A 39 -13.24 13.05 9.48
N PHE A 40 -11.92 12.86 9.51
CA PHE A 40 -11.18 12.57 10.74
C PHE A 40 -9.90 13.40 10.80
N THR A 41 -9.34 13.54 11.99
CA THR A 41 -7.99 14.09 12.17
C THR A 41 -6.98 13.32 11.32
N PRO A 42 -6.09 14.00 10.58
CA PRO A 42 -5.01 13.36 9.84
C PRO A 42 -4.19 12.42 10.73
N ARG A 43 -3.81 11.28 10.21
CA ARG A 43 -3.08 10.23 10.96
C ARG A 43 -2.01 9.60 10.07
N PRO A 44 -0.87 9.21 10.67
CA PRO A 44 0.13 8.43 9.94
C PRO A 44 -0.46 7.09 9.48
N LYS A 45 -0.15 6.73 8.25
CA LYS A 45 -0.64 5.51 7.59
C LYS A 45 0.51 4.62 7.15
N VAL A 46 0.23 3.32 7.15
CA VAL A 46 1.13 2.29 6.63
C VAL A 46 0.36 1.38 5.68
N LEU A 47 1.03 0.98 4.61
CA LEU A 47 0.56 -0.06 3.69
C LEU A 47 1.28 -1.36 4.05
N LEU A 48 0.51 -2.44 4.19
CA LEU A 48 1.04 -3.80 4.21
C LEU A 48 0.73 -4.43 2.87
N VAL A 49 1.77 -4.90 2.19
CA VAL A 49 1.67 -5.47 0.84
C VAL A 49 1.87 -6.98 0.95
N PHE A 50 0.88 -7.71 0.46
CA PHE A 50 0.84 -9.16 0.53
C PHE A 50 0.92 -9.76 -0.86
N GLU A 51 1.73 -10.80 -1.02
CA GLU A 51 1.71 -11.65 -2.19
C GLU A 51 0.92 -12.92 -1.90
N LEU A 52 0.15 -13.35 -2.88
CA LEU A 52 -0.65 -14.57 -2.88
C LEU A 52 -0.04 -15.54 -3.90
N PRO A 53 0.97 -16.34 -3.54
CA PRO A 53 1.71 -17.16 -4.52
C PRO A 53 0.85 -18.20 -5.26
N ASN A 54 -0.26 -18.62 -4.65
CA ASN A 54 -1.20 -19.58 -5.24
C ASN A 54 -2.24 -18.92 -6.17
N GLU A 55 -2.37 -17.60 -6.13
CA GLU A 55 -3.25 -16.84 -7.00
C GLU A 55 -2.45 -16.25 -8.15
N ARG A 56 -2.63 -16.80 -9.33
CA ARG A 56 -1.81 -16.45 -10.49
C ARG A 56 -2.55 -15.53 -11.46
N MET A 57 -1.79 -14.72 -12.18
CA MET A 57 -2.29 -13.93 -13.29
C MET A 57 -1.26 -13.84 -14.41
N ASN A 58 -1.74 -13.73 -15.63
CA ASN A 58 -0.86 -13.50 -16.77
C ASN A 58 -0.75 -11.99 -17.05
N ILE A 59 0.46 -11.45 -16.98
CA ILE A 59 0.76 -10.08 -17.39
C ILE A 59 1.74 -10.14 -18.55
N GLN A 60 1.29 -9.76 -19.74
CA GLN A 60 2.13 -9.71 -20.95
C GLN A 60 2.87 -11.04 -21.22
N GLY A 61 2.20 -12.16 -21.02
CA GLY A 61 2.77 -13.49 -21.24
C GLY A 61 3.56 -14.06 -20.07
N LYS A 62 3.76 -13.30 -18.98
CA LYS A 62 4.39 -13.79 -17.75
C LYS A 62 3.35 -14.21 -16.74
N ASP A 63 3.51 -15.41 -16.21
CA ASP A 63 2.73 -15.89 -15.06
C ASP A 63 3.33 -15.33 -13.78
N VAL A 64 2.57 -14.50 -13.06
CA VAL A 64 3.02 -13.81 -11.84
C VAL A 64 2.03 -14.04 -10.70
N ALA A 65 2.55 -14.05 -9.47
CA ALA A 65 1.72 -14.07 -8.28
C ALA A 65 0.92 -12.76 -8.16
N ARG A 66 -0.32 -12.84 -7.67
CA ARG A 66 -1.13 -11.66 -7.39
C ARG A 66 -0.72 -11.04 -6.07
N SER A 67 -0.87 -9.71 -5.99
CA SER A 67 -0.60 -8.96 -4.76
C SER A 67 -1.85 -8.21 -4.32
N LEU A 68 -2.03 -8.08 -3.02
CA LEU A 68 -3.04 -7.24 -2.39
C LEU A 68 -2.40 -6.32 -1.36
N THR A 69 -2.92 -5.12 -1.25
CA THR A 69 -2.43 -4.13 -0.28
C THR A 69 -3.56 -3.77 0.69
N LYS A 70 -3.22 -3.66 1.99
CA LYS A 70 -4.14 -3.12 3.00
C LYS A 70 -3.52 -1.92 3.68
N ARG A 71 -4.28 -0.81 3.70
CA ARG A 71 -3.88 0.44 4.33
C ARG A 71 -4.39 0.51 5.76
N TYR A 72 -3.53 0.88 6.68
CA TYR A 72 -3.85 1.03 8.09
C TYR A 72 -3.48 2.41 8.61
N THR A 73 -4.20 2.85 9.63
CA THR A 73 -3.68 3.88 10.54
C THR A 73 -2.59 3.24 11.40
N LEU A 74 -1.42 3.87 11.47
CA LEU A 74 -0.30 3.41 12.29
C LEU A 74 -0.60 3.67 13.77
N SER A 75 -1.36 2.78 14.38
CA SER A 75 -1.82 2.87 15.77
C SER A 75 -2.05 1.48 16.35
N LEU A 76 -1.57 1.26 17.57
CA LEU A 76 -1.84 0.07 18.36
C LEU A 76 -2.96 0.27 19.40
N ASN A 77 -3.83 1.26 19.19
CA ASN A 77 -5.05 1.39 19.97
C ASN A 77 -5.95 0.18 19.70
N GLU A 78 -6.57 -0.39 20.75
CA GLU A 78 -7.42 -1.59 20.66
C GLU A 78 -8.59 -1.46 19.67
N LYS A 79 -9.04 -0.23 19.39
CA LYS A 79 -10.10 0.04 18.42
C LYS A 79 -9.58 0.08 16.97
N SER A 80 -8.25 0.17 16.76
CA SER A 80 -7.68 0.27 15.42
C SER A 80 -7.75 -1.07 14.69
N SER A 81 -7.93 -1.01 13.37
CA SER A 81 -7.91 -2.20 12.51
C SER A 81 -6.54 -2.87 12.50
N LEU A 82 -5.45 -2.09 12.56
CA LEU A 82 -4.09 -2.63 12.63
C LEU A 82 -3.91 -3.51 13.86
N PHE A 83 -4.31 -3.02 15.04
CA PHE A 83 -4.20 -3.79 16.29
C PHE A 83 -4.95 -5.11 16.20
N LYS A 84 -6.21 -5.06 15.74
CA LYS A 84 -7.08 -6.25 15.65
C LYS A 84 -6.52 -7.28 14.67
N ASP A 85 -6.09 -6.84 13.49
CA ASP A 85 -5.54 -7.74 12.49
C ASP A 85 -4.19 -8.34 12.94
N LEU A 86 -3.32 -7.55 13.56
CA LEU A 86 -2.06 -8.05 14.10
C LEU A 86 -2.28 -9.06 15.24
N GLN A 87 -3.25 -8.83 16.12
CA GLN A 87 -3.58 -9.75 17.19
C GLN A 87 -4.10 -11.07 16.63
N SER A 88 -5.00 -11.02 15.65
CA SER A 88 -5.52 -12.19 14.95
C SER A 88 -4.42 -12.94 14.19
N TRP A 89 -3.54 -12.21 13.49
CA TRP A 89 -2.43 -12.79 12.74
C TRP A 89 -1.42 -13.51 13.65
N ARG A 90 -1.09 -12.91 14.78
CA ARG A 90 -0.15 -13.48 15.76
C ARG A 90 -0.75 -14.61 16.60
N GLY A 91 -2.09 -14.70 16.66
CA GLY A 91 -2.81 -15.65 17.50
C GLY A 91 -2.59 -15.46 19.02
N ARG A 92 -2.10 -14.28 19.44
CA ARG A 92 -1.85 -13.93 20.84
C ARG A 92 -2.01 -12.43 21.10
N PRO A 93 -2.37 -12.02 22.32
CA PRO A 93 -2.42 -10.61 22.68
C PRO A 93 -1.03 -9.97 22.67
N PHE A 94 -1.01 -8.64 22.59
CA PHE A 94 0.17 -7.84 22.78
C PHE A 94 0.58 -7.78 24.26
N THR A 95 1.86 -7.84 24.52
CA THR A 95 2.42 -7.54 25.84
C THR A 95 2.53 -6.02 26.03
N PRO A 96 2.63 -5.52 27.30
CA PRO A 96 2.82 -4.09 27.53
C PRO A 96 4.06 -3.52 26.84
N ALA A 97 5.15 -4.27 26.77
CA ALA A 97 6.37 -3.86 26.08
C ALA A 97 6.15 -3.72 24.55
N GLU A 98 5.39 -4.63 23.94
CA GLU A 98 5.06 -4.55 22.52
C GLU A 98 4.07 -3.40 22.22
N LEU A 99 3.19 -3.07 23.16
CA LEU A 99 2.29 -1.91 23.03
C LEU A 99 3.06 -0.58 23.11
N ALA A 100 4.16 -0.54 23.84
CA ALA A 100 5.03 0.63 23.92
C ALA A 100 5.78 0.91 22.62
N GLY A 101 6.04 -0.13 21.79
CA GLY A 101 6.71 0.01 20.50
C GLY A 101 6.76 -1.30 19.74
N PHE A 102 5.91 -1.45 18.73
CA PHE A 102 5.92 -2.59 17.82
C PHE A 102 6.47 -2.15 16.45
N ASP A 103 7.56 -2.74 16.08
CA ASP A 103 8.19 -2.52 14.79
C ASP A 103 7.47 -3.34 13.71
N VAL A 104 6.70 -2.63 12.86
CA VAL A 104 5.92 -3.24 11.79
C VAL A 104 6.78 -3.80 10.66
N SER A 105 8.06 -3.39 10.54
CA SER A 105 8.97 -3.94 9.53
C SER A 105 9.22 -5.44 9.73
N LYS A 106 9.07 -5.94 10.96
CA LYS A 106 9.17 -7.36 11.31
C LYS A 106 8.08 -8.24 10.69
N LEU A 107 7.06 -7.64 10.08
CA LEU A 107 6.03 -8.37 9.34
C LEU A 107 6.51 -8.82 7.96
N ILE A 108 7.60 -8.26 7.45
CA ILE A 108 8.17 -8.68 6.16
C ILE A 108 8.63 -10.14 6.26
N GLY A 109 8.17 -10.97 5.32
CA GLY A 109 8.39 -12.41 5.31
C GLY A 109 7.39 -13.21 6.14
N ALA A 110 6.57 -12.55 6.97
CA ALA A 110 5.58 -13.25 7.78
C ALA A 110 4.42 -13.77 6.93
N ASN A 111 4.08 -15.04 7.13
CA ASN A 111 2.99 -15.72 6.44
C ASN A 111 1.65 -15.53 7.19
N CYS A 112 0.56 -15.54 6.43
CA CYS A 112 -0.79 -15.38 6.95
C CYS A 112 -1.82 -16.04 6.03
N PHE A 113 -3.07 -16.06 6.51
CA PHE A 113 -4.26 -16.18 5.68
C PHE A 113 -4.94 -14.83 5.55
N LEU A 114 -5.32 -14.47 4.34
CA LEU A 114 -6.13 -13.30 4.02
C LEU A 114 -7.57 -13.75 3.74
N SER A 115 -8.53 -13.14 4.40
CA SER A 115 -9.93 -13.24 4.01
C SER A 115 -10.23 -12.12 3.00
N VAL A 116 -10.51 -12.49 1.76
CA VAL A 116 -10.78 -11.58 0.67
C VAL A 116 -12.29 -11.53 0.40
N ILE A 117 -12.83 -10.34 0.30
CA ILE A 117 -14.22 -10.08 -0.10
C ILE A 117 -14.22 -9.19 -1.34
N HIS A 118 -15.27 -9.33 -2.14
CA HIS A 118 -15.49 -8.42 -3.25
C HIS A 118 -16.38 -7.25 -2.83
N GLN A 119 -16.03 -6.07 -3.29
CA GLN A 119 -16.83 -4.86 -3.12
C GLN A 119 -16.97 -4.16 -4.45
N GLU A 120 -18.20 -3.86 -4.83
CA GLU A 120 -18.48 -3.07 -6.01
C GLU A 120 -18.38 -1.57 -5.72
N ARG A 121 -17.63 -0.84 -6.55
CA ARG A 121 -17.51 0.62 -6.50
C ARG A 121 -17.54 1.15 -7.92
N ALA A 122 -18.41 2.12 -8.20
CA ALA A 122 -18.54 2.76 -9.51
C ALA A 122 -18.61 1.76 -10.69
N GLY A 123 -19.35 0.64 -10.52
CA GLY A 123 -19.50 -0.39 -11.54
C GLY A 123 -18.27 -1.27 -11.78
N SER A 124 -17.29 -1.22 -10.90
CA SER A 124 -16.11 -2.09 -10.91
C SER A 124 -16.04 -2.92 -9.63
N MET A 125 -15.61 -4.17 -9.78
CA MET A 125 -15.43 -5.10 -8.65
C MET A 125 -14.00 -5.03 -8.14
N TYR A 126 -13.86 -4.87 -6.82
CA TYR A 126 -12.56 -4.78 -6.14
C TYR A 126 -12.42 -5.89 -5.10
N ALA A 127 -11.22 -6.45 -5.01
CA ALA A 127 -10.87 -7.40 -3.96
C ALA A 127 -10.33 -6.64 -2.74
N ASN A 128 -10.99 -6.80 -1.58
CA ASN A 128 -10.59 -6.17 -0.33
C ASN A 128 -10.23 -7.22 0.72
N ILE A 129 -9.18 -6.95 1.50
CA ILE A 129 -8.80 -7.77 2.65
C ILE A 129 -9.72 -7.41 3.84
N SER A 130 -10.65 -8.29 4.17
CA SER A 130 -11.56 -8.12 5.30
C SER A 130 -10.95 -8.53 6.64
N GLY A 131 -10.01 -9.50 6.63
CA GLY A 131 -9.32 -9.97 7.83
C GLY A 131 -8.02 -10.67 7.52
N ILE A 132 -7.17 -10.78 8.55
CA ILE A 132 -5.89 -11.49 8.51
C ILE A 132 -5.86 -12.45 9.69
N SER A 133 -5.37 -13.66 9.47
CA SER A 133 -5.17 -14.67 10.52
C SER A 133 -3.83 -15.39 10.34
N GLY A 134 -3.34 -15.98 11.43
CA GLY A 134 -2.10 -16.75 11.39
C GLY A 134 -2.25 -18.07 10.63
N LEU A 135 -1.12 -18.63 10.20
CA LEU A 135 -1.11 -19.98 9.63
C LEU A 135 -1.47 -21.01 10.69
N PRO A 136 -2.33 -22.00 10.37
CA PRO A 136 -2.55 -23.15 11.21
C PRO A 136 -1.26 -23.96 11.43
N LYS A 137 -1.17 -24.60 12.58
CA LYS A 137 -0.03 -25.48 12.89
C LYS A 137 0.10 -26.58 11.84
N GLY A 138 1.33 -26.82 11.37
CA GLY A 138 1.63 -27.84 10.38
C GLY A 138 1.48 -27.40 8.93
N MET A 139 0.92 -26.23 8.66
CA MET A 139 0.89 -25.69 7.31
C MET A 139 2.27 -25.13 6.92
N ARG A 140 2.70 -25.46 5.70
CA ARG A 140 3.98 -24.96 5.16
C ARG A 140 3.85 -23.48 4.82
N PRO A 141 4.81 -22.65 5.25
CA PRO A 141 4.86 -21.26 4.81
C PRO A 141 5.17 -21.21 3.31
N VAL A 142 4.66 -20.15 2.65
CA VAL A 142 5.01 -19.79 1.27
C VAL A 142 6.06 -18.69 1.27
N THR A 143 6.83 -18.61 0.20
CA THR A 143 7.81 -17.55 -0.02
C THR A 143 7.33 -16.59 -1.11
N SER A 144 7.64 -15.32 -0.96
CA SER A 144 7.35 -14.32 -1.98
C SER A 144 8.27 -14.47 -3.19
N GLU A 145 7.74 -14.32 -4.40
CA GLU A 145 8.51 -14.15 -5.64
C GLU A 145 9.05 -12.73 -5.75
N ASN A 146 8.30 -11.75 -5.20
CA ASN A 146 8.73 -10.37 -5.13
C ASN A 146 9.78 -10.16 -4.04
N PRO A 147 10.78 -9.29 -4.27
CA PRO A 147 11.76 -8.96 -3.26
C PRO A 147 11.11 -8.27 -2.05
N PRO A 148 11.68 -8.39 -0.84
CA PRO A 148 11.22 -7.65 0.32
C PRO A 148 11.22 -6.15 0.05
N MET A 149 10.12 -5.46 0.38
CA MET A 149 9.96 -4.03 0.20
C MET A 149 9.82 -3.34 1.55
N TYR A 150 10.74 -2.46 1.88
CA TYR A 150 10.64 -1.57 3.03
C TYR A 150 10.82 -0.13 2.59
N PHE A 151 9.86 0.73 2.93
CA PHE A 151 9.96 2.15 2.68
C PHE A 151 9.35 2.93 3.85
N ASN A 152 10.07 3.96 4.29
CA ASN A 152 9.59 4.87 5.32
C ASN A 152 9.78 6.31 4.83
N LEU A 153 8.68 6.99 4.53
CA LEU A 153 8.70 8.34 4.00
C LEU A 153 9.49 9.32 4.89
N ILE A 154 9.35 9.21 6.21
CA ILE A 154 10.04 10.10 7.15
C ILE A 154 11.55 9.90 7.07
N GLU A 155 12.01 8.65 7.02
CA GLU A 155 13.44 8.33 6.87
C GLU A 155 14.00 8.86 5.54
N GLU A 156 13.23 8.76 4.46
CA GLU A 156 13.64 9.28 3.15
C GLU A 156 13.70 10.81 3.12
N ILE A 157 12.73 11.49 3.74
CA ILE A 157 12.77 12.95 3.91
C ILE A 157 13.99 13.36 4.72
N ASP A 158 14.28 12.68 5.82
CA ASP A 158 15.46 12.99 6.65
C ASP A 158 16.77 12.73 5.90
N ARG A 159 16.81 11.67 5.10
CA ARG A 159 17.95 11.38 4.21
C ARG A 159 18.14 12.49 3.16
N ALA A 160 17.06 12.88 2.49
CA ALA A 160 17.08 13.95 1.50
C ALA A 160 17.57 15.28 2.11
N LYS A 161 17.06 15.66 3.28
CA LYS A 161 17.51 16.85 4.02
C LYS A 161 19.01 16.81 4.35
N LYS A 162 19.52 15.66 4.84
CA LYS A 162 20.95 15.50 5.15
C LYS A 162 21.84 15.62 3.91
N MET A 163 21.32 15.29 2.73
CA MET A 163 22.01 15.42 1.45
C MET A 163 21.83 16.80 0.82
N GLY A 164 21.12 17.73 1.46
CA GLY A 164 20.81 19.07 0.93
C GLY A 164 19.82 19.03 -0.24
N LEU A 165 19.09 17.94 -0.42
CA LEU A 165 18.05 17.81 -1.44
C LEU A 165 16.77 18.48 -0.99
N ARG A 166 15.98 18.95 -1.96
CA ARG A 166 14.69 19.63 -1.74
C ARG A 166 13.51 18.73 -2.06
N ASP A 167 13.78 17.54 -2.59
CA ASP A 167 12.78 16.54 -2.94
C ASP A 167 13.36 15.13 -2.81
N ILE A 168 12.48 14.13 -2.78
CA ILE A 168 12.85 12.71 -2.81
C ILE A 168 13.07 12.31 -4.27
N ASN A 169 14.18 11.62 -4.54
CA ASN A 169 14.40 11.03 -5.86
C ASN A 169 13.55 9.75 -6.00
N TRP A 170 12.33 9.92 -6.51
CA TRP A 170 11.36 8.84 -6.67
C TRP A 170 11.78 7.77 -7.68
N GLU A 171 12.60 8.11 -8.68
CA GLU A 171 13.12 7.16 -9.66
C GLU A 171 14.02 6.08 -9.04
N LYS A 172 14.66 6.42 -7.92
CA LYS A 172 15.51 5.49 -7.16
C LYS A 172 14.75 4.66 -6.14
N GLN A 173 13.48 5.00 -5.90
CA GLN A 173 12.61 4.24 -5.01
C GLN A 173 11.88 3.19 -5.84
N ASP A 174 12.06 1.93 -5.50
CA ASP A 174 11.36 0.82 -6.15
C ASP A 174 9.91 0.73 -5.63
N LEU A 175 9.14 1.80 -5.90
CA LEU A 175 7.76 1.96 -5.47
C LEU A 175 6.85 2.18 -6.67
N GLU A 176 5.68 1.56 -6.65
CA GLU A 176 4.65 1.81 -7.64
C GLU A 176 4.19 3.28 -7.60
N THR A 177 3.89 3.85 -8.77
CA THR A 177 3.53 5.28 -8.93
C THR A 177 2.38 5.72 -8.01
N TRP A 178 1.37 4.85 -7.80
CA TRP A 178 0.26 5.18 -6.91
C TRP A 178 0.68 5.30 -5.44
N ILE A 179 1.68 4.52 -4.98
CA ILE A 179 2.25 4.65 -3.64
C ILE A 179 3.02 5.97 -3.52
N GLN A 180 3.82 6.31 -4.53
CA GLN A 180 4.53 7.59 -4.57
C GLN A 180 3.55 8.77 -4.46
N LYS A 181 2.42 8.74 -5.21
CA LYS A 181 1.36 9.75 -5.12
C LYS A 181 0.82 9.87 -3.69
N LEU A 182 0.53 8.76 -3.02
CA LEU A 182 0.10 8.78 -1.61
C LEU A 182 1.15 9.41 -0.69
N CYS A 183 2.43 9.13 -0.90
CA CYS A 183 3.50 9.76 -0.14
C CYS A 183 3.53 11.28 -0.36
N CYS A 184 3.36 11.74 -1.60
CA CYS A 184 3.32 13.16 -1.95
C CYS A 184 2.10 13.90 -1.36
N GLU A 185 1.01 13.19 -1.05
CA GLU A 185 -0.17 13.76 -0.39
C GLU A 185 0.01 13.95 1.12
N SER A 186 1.04 13.38 1.74
CA SER A 186 1.27 13.46 3.18
C SER A 186 1.63 14.87 3.65
N GLU A 187 1.33 15.17 4.92
CA GLU A 187 1.66 16.46 5.52
C GLU A 187 3.17 16.69 5.60
N GLU A 188 3.92 15.62 5.90
CA GLU A 188 5.37 15.67 6.05
C GLU A 188 6.06 15.98 4.71
N TYR A 189 5.63 15.32 3.63
CA TYR A 189 6.19 15.58 2.31
C TYR A 189 5.86 16.99 1.82
N LYS A 190 4.61 17.42 1.94
CA LYS A 190 4.21 18.79 1.59
C LYS A 190 5.01 19.84 2.36
N THR A 191 5.18 19.63 3.66
CA THR A 191 5.99 20.53 4.50
C THR A 191 7.45 20.51 4.06
N PHE A 192 7.99 19.36 3.68
CA PHE A 192 9.36 19.23 3.21
C PHE A 192 9.60 19.99 1.90
N VAL A 193 8.72 19.83 0.93
CA VAL A 193 8.84 20.51 -0.38
C VAL A 193 8.54 21.99 -0.28
N MET A 194 7.46 22.39 0.42
CA MET A 194 7.06 23.80 0.59
C MET A 194 7.96 24.59 1.52
N GLY A 195 8.57 23.95 2.52
CA GLY A 195 9.51 24.57 3.46
C GLY A 195 10.86 24.90 2.85
N SER A 196 11.11 24.55 1.59
CA SER A 196 12.31 24.94 0.86
C SER A 196 12.14 26.36 0.29
N PRO A 197 12.92 27.35 0.71
CA PRO A 197 12.71 28.77 0.35
C PRO A 197 12.83 29.12 -1.15
N ASN A 198 13.06 28.14 -2.03
CA ASN A 198 13.13 28.25 -3.49
C ASN A 198 12.56 27.05 -4.24
N ALA A 199 11.62 26.33 -3.67
CA ALA A 199 10.96 25.27 -4.42
C ALA A 199 10.05 25.92 -5.48
N GLU A 200 10.44 25.88 -6.75
CA GLU A 200 9.43 25.89 -7.81
C GLU A 200 8.49 24.70 -7.52
N PRO A 201 7.16 24.88 -7.63
CA PRO A 201 6.27 23.74 -7.51
C PRO A 201 6.76 22.66 -8.50
N PRO A 202 6.84 21.37 -8.09
CA PRO A 202 7.18 20.33 -9.02
C PRO A 202 6.26 20.49 -10.22
N ASP A 203 6.83 20.48 -11.43
CA ASP A 203 6.07 20.56 -12.68
C ASP A 203 4.89 19.60 -12.54
N ALA A 204 3.69 20.17 -12.48
CA ALA A 204 2.49 19.37 -12.45
C ALA A 204 2.58 18.46 -13.69
N PRO A 205 2.46 17.14 -13.55
CA PRO A 205 2.44 16.26 -14.70
C PRO A 205 1.41 16.84 -15.67
N ALA A 206 1.83 17.03 -16.92
CA ALA A 206 1.02 17.64 -17.95
C ALA A 206 -0.39 17.04 -17.88
N GLU A 207 -1.43 17.87 -17.95
CA GLU A 207 -2.83 17.45 -17.76
C GLU A 207 -3.27 16.27 -18.66
N GLU A 208 -2.45 15.87 -19.62
CA GLU A 208 -2.66 14.70 -20.48
C GLU A 208 -2.50 13.35 -19.76
N ASP A 209 -1.84 13.29 -18.60
CA ASP A 209 -1.64 12.05 -17.83
C ASP A 209 -2.57 11.91 -16.62
N LEU A 210 -3.50 12.84 -16.44
CA LEU A 210 -4.61 12.69 -15.48
C LEU A 210 -5.69 11.76 -16.05
N GLN A 211 -5.32 10.53 -16.34
CA GLN A 211 -6.30 9.46 -16.28
C GLN A 211 -6.83 9.45 -14.83
N PRO A 212 -8.17 9.39 -14.66
CA PRO A 212 -8.73 9.28 -13.31
C PRO A 212 -8.00 8.12 -12.64
N ALA A 213 -7.45 8.38 -11.46
CA ALA A 213 -6.70 7.41 -10.70
C ALA A 213 -7.46 6.09 -10.76
N GLU A 214 -6.92 5.11 -11.50
CA GLU A 214 -7.44 3.75 -11.38
C GLU A 214 -7.30 3.45 -9.89
N GLU A 215 -8.44 3.46 -9.19
CA GLU A 215 -8.50 2.97 -7.83
C GLU A 215 -7.95 1.56 -7.88
N VAL A 216 -6.69 1.43 -7.54
CA VAL A 216 -6.05 0.11 -7.46
C VAL A 216 -6.82 -0.60 -6.36
N PRO A 217 -7.41 -1.77 -6.63
CA PRO A 217 -8.11 -2.51 -5.59
C PRO A 217 -7.12 -2.78 -4.46
N PHE A 218 -7.48 -2.26 -3.31
CA PHE A 218 -6.80 -2.56 -2.05
C PHE A 218 -7.19 -3.95 -1.59
#